data_51b29bf16fc39fbc7e06e361bf163eb3
#
_entry.id   51b29bf16fc39fbc7e06e361bf163eb3
#
_cell.length_a   1.000
_cell.length_b   1.000
_cell.length_c   1.000
_cell.angle_alpha   90.00
_cell.angle_beta   90.00
_cell.angle_gamma   90.00
#
_symmetry.space_group_name_H-M   'P 1'
#
loop_
_entity.id
_entity.type
_entity.pdbx_description
1 polymer ?
#
loop_
_entity_poly.entity_id
_entity_poly.type
_entity_poly.pdbx_seq_one_letter_code
_entity_poly.pdbx_strand_id
1 'polypeptide(L)'
;MKCNTFVSILKVARGYLFNRLVQGKKLTYPPAFIVGCGHSGTSLLLAILGTHSRLYAVPSETSVGFRRSWKMRLHLWLFDMTAVRAGKSGWVEKTPRHIYCIRRFLDVRPDAKIILMIRDGRDVACSLQDRMGSLEDGIRRWVDDNRAGQQFWKHPNVYVIRYENLIEDFDSSMHSLFSFLGVDFEPAVREYHKTPRRYYSDEIMKPPSAHEAQHRQYRNWQINQPLFDGRGKWKRMTSEEKRMVKEIAGHMLVECGYAGDNNW
;
A
#
# COMPACT_ATOMS: atom_id res chain seq x y z
N MET A 1 20.35 -23.76 38.68
CA MET A 1 19.60 -24.37 37.56
C MET A 1 18.06 -24.14 37.57
N LYS A 2 17.49 -23.31 38.43
CA LYS A 2 16.00 -23.13 38.53
C LYS A 2 15.43 -21.90 37.79
N CYS A 3 16.27 -21.00 37.22
CA CYS A 3 15.78 -19.76 36.61
C CYS A 3 15.33 -19.92 35.14
N ASN A 4 15.90 -20.90 34.40
CA ASN A 4 15.56 -21.10 32.99
C ASN A 4 14.18 -21.75 32.73
N THR A 5 13.70 -22.56 33.68
CA THR A 5 12.43 -23.28 33.55
C THR A 5 11.23 -22.33 33.70
N PHE A 6 11.32 -21.34 34.61
CA PHE A 6 10.24 -20.38 34.86
C PHE A 6 10.05 -19.41 33.68
N VAL A 7 11.15 -18.97 33.07
CA VAL A 7 11.12 -18.13 31.87
C VAL A 7 10.57 -18.89 30.66
N SER A 8 10.84 -20.20 30.58
CA SER A 8 10.32 -21.08 29.53
C SER A 8 8.79 -21.28 29.67
N ILE A 9 8.31 -21.53 30.90
CA ILE A 9 6.89 -21.72 31.23
C ILE A 9 6.09 -20.41 30.94
N LEU A 10 6.65 -19.25 31.31
CA LEU A 10 6.01 -17.95 31.02
C LEU A 10 5.95 -17.66 29.51
N LYS A 11 6.94 -18.07 28.72
CA LYS A 11 6.90 -17.95 27.26
C LYS A 11 5.84 -18.87 26.64
N VAL A 12 5.72 -20.11 27.13
CA VAL A 12 4.71 -21.07 26.66
C VAL A 12 3.31 -20.64 27.07
N ALA A 13 3.10 -20.25 28.33
CA ALA A 13 1.81 -19.75 28.83
C ALA A 13 1.38 -18.46 28.11
N ARG A 14 2.32 -17.55 27.85
CA ARG A 14 2.10 -16.33 27.07
C ARG A 14 1.74 -16.63 25.62
N GLY A 15 2.38 -17.64 25.01
CA GLY A 15 2.06 -18.15 23.68
C GLY A 15 0.67 -18.80 23.63
N TYR A 16 0.32 -19.58 24.67
CA TYR A 16 -0.97 -20.26 24.77
C TYR A 16 -2.12 -19.27 25.03
N LEU A 17 -1.95 -18.32 25.96
CA LEU A 17 -2.91 -17.24 26.20
C LEU A 17 -3.09 -16.34 24.95
N PHE A 18 -1.99 -16.03 24.27
CA PHE A 18 -2.00 -15.28 23.03
C PHE A 18 -2.73 -16.04 21.92
N ASN A 19 -2.48 -17.34 21.74
CA ASN A 19 -3.18 -18.16 20.78
C ASN A 19 -4.69 -18.29 21.09
N ARG A 20 -5.06 -18.40 22.35
CA ARG A 20 -6.47 -18.47 22.78
C ARG A 20 -7.22 -17.16 22.65
N LEU A 21 -6.55 -16.01 22.84
CA LEU A 21 -7.07 -14.68 22.59
C LEU A 21 -7.18 -14.38 21.08
N VAL A 22 -6.24 -14.94 20.30
CA VAL A 22 -6.20 -14.82 18.82
C VAL A 22 -7.24 -15.71 18.13
N GLN A 23 -7.73 -16.77 18.78
CA GLN A 23 -8.85 -17.60 18.29
C GLN A 23 -10.23 -16.93 18.40
N GLY A 24 -10.31 -15.69 18.92
CA GLY A 24 -11.52 -14.86 18.88
C GLY A 24 -11.87 -14.46 17.44
N LYS A 25 -13.12 -14.63 17.05
CA LYS A 25 -13.79 -14.38 15.76
C LYS A 25 -12.84 -14.14 14.58
N LYS A 26 -12.56 -15.21 13.83
CA LYS A 26 -11.80 -15.15 12.59
C LYS A 26 -12.53 -14.21 11.62
N LEU A 27 -11.82 -13.24 11.05
CA LEU A 27 -12.36 -12.41 9.98
C LEU A 27 -12.75 -13.29 8.80
N THR A 28 -13.80 -12.93 8.10
CA THR A 28 -14.26 -13.66 6.91
C THR A 28 -13.26 -13.53 5.77
N TYR A 29 -12.67 -12.34 5.64
CA TYR A 29 -11.70 -12.04 4.59
C TYR A 29 -10.29 -11.92 5.14
N PRO A 30 -9.29 -12.37 4.40
CA PRO A 30 -7.89 -12.26 4.80
C PRO A 30 -7.46 -10.78 4.93
N PRO A 31 -6.45 -10.50 5.77
CA PRO A 31 -5.87 -9.18 5.84
C PRO A 31 -5.21 -8.80 4.52
N ALA A 32 -5.37 -7.54 4.09
CA ALA A 32 -4.76 -7.04 2.88
C ALA A 32 -3.77 -5.90 3.17
N PHE A 33 -2.63 -5.92 2.46
CA PHE A 33 -1.59 -4.90 2.55
C PHE A 33 -1.38 -4.24 1.20
N ILE A 34 -1.57 -2.94 1.12
CA ILE A 34 -1.22 -2.15 -0.06
C ILE A 34 0.22 -1.68 0.07
N VAL A 35 1.06 -2.13 -0.83
CA VAL A 35 2.49 -1.83 -0.88
C VAL A 35 2.88 -1.27 -2.25
N GLY A 36 4.08 -0.71 -2.38
CA GLY A 36 4.60 -0.18 -3.64
C GLY A 36 5.53 1.00 -3.42
N CYS A 37 6.01 1.60 -4.49
CA CYS A 37 6.73 2.86 -4.37
C CYS A 37 5.78 3.97 -3.90
N GLY A 38 6.24 4.85 -3.03
CA GLY A 38 5.50 6.06 -2.70
C GLY A 38 5.13 6.83 -3.97
N HIS A 39 4.01 7.56 -3.96
CA HIS A 39 3.48 8.31 -5.11
C HIS A 39 2.95 7.47 -6.29
N SER A 40 2.87 6.14 -6.16
CA SER A 40 2.24 5.26 -7.16
C SER A 40 0.72 5.15 -7.04
N GLY A 41 0.06 5.92 -6.15
CA GLY A 41 -1.40 5.87 -5.98
C GLY A 41 -1.89 4.98 -4.83
N THR A 42 -0.99 4.45 -4.00
CA THR A 42 -1.34 3.55 -2.87
C THR A 42 -2.35 4.14 -1.90
N SER A 43 -2.29 5.46 -1.65
CA SER A 43 -3.25 6.15 -0.77
C SER A 43 -4.63 6.27 -1.40
N LEU A 44 -4.70 6.52 -2.70
CA LEU A 44 -5.93 6.50 -3.48
C LEU A 44 -6.60 5.12 -3.40
N LEU A 45 -5.85 4.06 -3.61
CA LEU A 45 -6.38 2.69 -3.53
C LEU A 45 -6.91 2.36 -2.13
N LEU A 46 -6.24 2.83 -1.06
CA LEU A 46 -6.76 2.69 0.30
C LEU A 46 -8.10 3.42 0.48
N ALA A 47 -8.25 4.63 -0.08
CA ALA A 47 -9.50 5.38 -0.01
C ALA A 47 -10.63 4.64 -0.72
N ILE A 48 -10.38 4.11 -1.90
CA ILE A 48 -11.33 3.30 -2.68
C ILE A 48 -11.75 2.06 -1.88
N LEU A 49 -10.79 1.23 -1.46
CA LEU A 49 -11.08 0.00 -0.71
C LEU A 49 -11.74 0.26 0.64
N GLY A 50 -11.37 1.36 1.30
CA GLY A 50 -11.97 1.75 2.57
C GLY A 50 -13.44 2.17 2.47
N THR A 51 -13.97 2.41 1.27
CA THR A 51 -15.39 2.72 1.06
C THR A 51 -16.25 1.47 1.10
N HIS A 52 -15.65 0.31 0.85
CA HIS A 52 -16.34 -0.97 0.86
C HIS A 52 -16.96 -1.28 2.23
N SER A 53 -18.22 -1.77 2.24
CA SER A 53 -18.99 -2.01 3.47
C SER A 53 -18.33 -3.03 4.40
N ARG A 54 -17.61 -4.01 3.85
CA ARG A 54 -16.99 -5.13 4.57
C ARG A 54 -15.55 -4.91 4.99
N LEU A 55 -14.85 -3.90 4.45
CA LEU A 55 -13.43 -3.66 4.69
C LEU A 55 -13.19 -2.50 5.66
N TYR A 56 -12.34 -2.71 6.64
CA TYR A 56 -11.82 -1.67 7.52
C TYR A 56 -10.51 -1.14 6.96
N ALA A 57 -10.47 0.12 6.58
CA ALA A 57 -9.21 0.75 6.20
C ALA A 57 -8.47 1.25 7.44
N VAL A 58 -7.24 0.76 7.66
CA VAL A 58 -6.38 1.24 8.74
C VAL A 58 -6.04 2.71 8.50
N PRO A 59 -6.33 3.62 9.46
CA PRO A 59 -6.40 5.07 9.18
C PRO A 59 -5.05 5.77 9.03
N SER A 60 -3.93 5.05 9.14
CA SER A 60 -2.59 5.64 9.02
C SER A 60 -1.59 4.62 8.48
N GLU A 61 -0.50 5.12 7.94
CA GLU A 61 0.67 4.29 7.66
C GLU A 61 1.24 3.75 8.97
N THR A 62 1.57 2.47 8.98
CA THR A 62 2.11 1.79 10.14
C THR A 62 3.57 1.38 9.88
N SER A 63 4.29 1.03 10.91
CA SER A 63 5.61 0.41 10.76
C SER A 63 5.59 -1.07 11.14
N VAL A 64 4.41 -1.70 11.04
CA VAL A 64 4.19 -3.05 11.57
C VAL A 64 5.12 -4.08 10.93
N GLY A 65 5.38 -3.99 9.63
CA GLY A 65 6.27 -4.90 8.90
C GLY A 65 7.73 -4.86 9.36
N PHE A 66 8.18 -3.76 9.96
CA PHE A 66 9.54 -3.58 10.45
C PHE A 66 9.72 -3.97 11.94
N ARG A 67 8.63 -4.35 12.62
CA ARG A 67 8.67 -4.72 14.04
C ARG A 67 9.15 -6.16 14.22
N ARG A 68 9.62 -6.52 15.43
CA ARG A 68 9.90 -7.92 15.80
C ARG A 68 8.65 -8.79 15.60
N SER A 69 8.81 -10.03 15.19
CA SER A 69 7.70 -10.92 14.78
C SER A 69 6.57 -11.00 15.80
N TRP A 70 6.86 -11.06 17.10
CA TRP A 70 5.83 -11.11 18.13
C TRP A 70 5.02 -9.77 18.23
N LYS A 71 5.72 -8.61 18.09
CA LYS A 71 5.05 -7.32 18.06
C LYS A 71 4.21 -7.15 16.80
N MET A 72 4.71 -7.66 15.68
CA MET A 72 3.97 -7.68 14.42
C MET A 72 2.68 -8.50 14.58
N ARG A 73 2.76 -9.75 15.09
CA ARG A 73 1.57 -10.59 15.37
C ARG A 73 0.55 -9.90 16.26
N LEU A 74 1.01 -9.23 17.32
CA LEU A 74 0.13 -8.47 18.22
C LEU A 74 -0.61 -7.34 17.48
N HIS A 75 0.10 -6.58 16.63
CA HIS A 75 -0.54 -5.48 15.88
C HIS A 75 -1.53 -5.99 14.83
N LEU A 76 -1.19 -7.09 14.14
CA LEU A 76 -2.13 -7.69 13.18
C LEU A 76 -3.39 -8.19 13.88
N TRP A 77 -3.25 -8.80 15.06
CA TRP A 77 -4.39 -9.17 15.90
C TRP A 77 -5.22 -7.94 16.35
N LEU A 78 -4.55 -6.84 16.72
CA LEU A 78 -5.26 -5.59 17.06
C LEU A 78 -6.04 -5.05 15.87
N PHE A 79 -5.54 -5.17 14.65
CA PHE A 79 -6.28 -4.80 13.44
C PHE A 79 -7.49 -5.72 13.22
N ASP A 80 -7.33 -7.04 13.44
CA ASP A 80 -8.44 -7.98 13.37
C ASP A 80 -9.56 -7.56 14.37
N MET A 81 -9.19 -7.29 15.62
CA MET A 81 -10.15 -6.87 16.66
C MET A 81 -10.80 -5.52 16.36
N THR A 82 -10.04 -4.58 15.78
CA THR A 82 -10.56 -3.27 15.42
C THR A 82 -11.57 -3.38 14.28
N ALA A 83 -11.27 -4.19 13.26
CA ALA A 83 -12.18 -4.45 12.15
C ALA A 83 -13.48 -5.09 12.64
N VAL A 84 -13.39 -6.10 13.51
CA VAL A 84 -14.58 -6.75 14.12
C VAL A 84 -15.43 -5.74 14.92
N ARG A 85 -14.80 -4.90 15.76
CA ARG A 85 -15.50 -3.86 16.52
C ARG A 85 -16.18 -2.83 15.63
N ALA A 86 -15.59 -2.54 14.47
CA ALA A 86 -16.17 -1.65 13.46
C ALA A 86 -17.25 -2.34 12.60
N GLY A 87 -17.65 -3.59 12.92
CA GLY A 87 -18.64 -4.35 12.14
C GLY A 87 -18.14 -4.80 10.77
N LYS A 88 -16.81 -4.85 10.57
CA LYS A 88 -16.18 -5.21 9.30
C LYS A 88 -15.73 -6.66 9.29
N SER A 89 -15.62 -7.24 8.10
CA SER A 89 -15.31 -8.65 7.88
C SER A 89 -13.87 -8.89 7.42
N GLY A 90 -13.14 -7.83 7.12
CA GLY A 90 -11.73 -7.81 6.75
C GLY A 90 -11.14 -6.42 6.96
N TRP A 91 -9.84 -6.27 6.73
CA TRP A 91 -9.18 -4.96 6.81
C TRP A 91 -8.08 -4.81 5.76
N VAL A 92 -7.78 -3.55 5.46
CA VAL A 92 -6.73 -3.14 4.53
C VAL A 92 -5.80 -2.16 5.22
N GLU A 93 -4.51 -2.43 5.19
CA GLU A 93 -3.44 -1.54 5.66
C GLU A 93 -2.63 -1.04 4.48
N LYS A 94 -2.22 0.23 4.51
CA LYS A 94 -1.39 0.81 3.47
C LYS A 94 -0.15 1.49 4.07
N THR A 95 0.99 0.89 3.80
CA THR A 95 2.31 1.50 4.00
C THR A 95 3.18 1.14 2.79
N PRO A 96 3.49 2.08 1.90
CA PRO A 96 4.23 1.79 0.67
C PRO A 96 5.53 1.01 0.94
N ARG A 97 6.32 1.44 1.94
CA ARG A 97 7.59 0.79 2.31
C ARG A 97 7.46 -0.64 2.84
N HIS A 98 6.26 -1.13 3.12
CA HIS A 98 6.04 -2.54 3.42
C HIS A 98 6.34 -3.46 2.22
N ILE A 99 6.62 -2.90 1.05
CA ILE A 99 7.16 -3.65 -0.10
C ILE A 99 8.42 -4.44 0.27
N TYR A 100 9.24 -3.95 1.20
CA TYR A 100 10.41 -4.66 1.74
C TYR A 100 10.07 -5.72 2.79
N CYS A 101 8.79 -5.83 3.18
CA CYS A 101 8.32 -6.72 4.23
C CYS A 101 7.39 -7.83 3.74
N ILE A 102 7.17 -7.95 2.43
CA ILE A 102 6.20 -8.90 1.83
C ILE A 102 6.43 -10.32 2.37
N ARG A 103 7.66 -10.85 2.29
CA ARG A 103 8.00 -12.18 2.81
C ARG A 103 7.58 -12.34 4.26
N ARG A 104 7.89 -11.37 5.10
CA ARG A 104 7.57 -11.43 6.54
C ARG A 104 6.06 -11.44 6.82
N PHE A 105 5.27 -10.72 6.02
CA PHE A 105 3.81 -10.78 6.14
C PHE A 105 3.29 -12.17 5.79
N LEU A 106 3.76 -12.74 4.69
CA LEU A 106 3.37 -14.07 4.24
C LEU A 106 3.81 -15.18 5.23
N ASP A 107 4.97 -15.03 5.87
CA ASP A 107 5.45 -15.97 6.90
C ASP A 107 4.61 -15.88 8.20
N VAL A 108 4.15 -14.69 8.56
CA VAL A 108 3.39 -14.46 9.80
C VAL A 108 1.88 -14.71 9.62
N ARG A 109 1.36 -14.39 8.45
CA ARG A 109 -0.04 -14.55 8.04
C ARG A 109 -0.06 -15.13 6.61
N PRO A 110 0.03 -16.46 6.48
CA PRO A 110 0.05 -17.12 5.16
C PRO A 110 -1.21 -16.87 4.31
N ASP A 111 -2.30 -16.48 4.95
CA ASP A 111 -3.55 -16.06 4.32
C ASP A 111 -3.55 -14.60 3.84
N ALA A 112 -2.56 -13.79 4.24
CA ALA A 112 -2.52 -12.38 3.88
C ALA A 112 -2.49 -12.16 2.36
N LYS A 113 -3.19 -11.13 1.91
CA LYS A 113 -3.20 -10.65 0.52
C LYS A 113 -2.34 -9.40 0.40
N ILE A 114 -1.45 -9.40 -0.57
CA ILE A 114 -0.58 -8.27 -0.88
C ILE A 114 -1.05 -7.63 -2.18
N ILE A 115 -1.36 -6.36 -2.12
CA ILE A 115 -1.71 -5.54 -3.29
C ILE A 115 -0.50 -4.69 -3.60
N LEU A 116 0.27 -5.07 -4.62
CA LEU A 116 1.47 -4.37 -5.04
C LEU A 116 1.12 -3.38 -6.14
N MET A 117 1.14 -2.10 -5.80
CA MET A 117 0.79 -1.04 -6.72
C MET A 117 2.03 -0.49 -7.42
N ILE A 118 2.01 -0.55 -8.74
CA ILE A 118 3.05 0.02 -9.61
C ILE A 118 2.49 1.19 -10.43
N ARG A 119 3.37 2.05 -10.88
CA ARG A 119 3.08 3.20 -11.72
C ARG A 119 4.32 3.54 -12.55
N ASP A 120 4.13 4.22 -13.69
CA ASP A 120 5.24 4.72 -14.52
C ASP A 120 6.26 5.47 -13.65
N GLY A 121 7.50 4.94 -13.65
CA GLY A 121 8.57 5.45 -12.82
C GLY A 121 8.94 6.90 -13.12
N ARG A 122 8.74 7.32 -14.34
CA ARG A 122 8.98 8.70 -14.79
C ARG A 122 8.02 9.67 -14.12
N ASP A 123 6.73 9.32 -14.05
CA ASP A 123 5.71 10.12 -13.36
C ASP A 123 5.88 10.09 -11.84
N VAL A 124 6.32 8.93 -11.29
CA VAL A 124 6.63 8.80 -9.87
C VAL A 124 7.82 9.67 -9.49
N ALA A 125 8.88 9.67 -10.31
CA ALA A 125 10.08 10.48 -10.07
C ALA A 125 9.76 11.98 -10.08
N CYS A 126 8.97 12.47 -11.05
CA CYS A 126 8.48 13.85 -11.05
C CYS A 126 7.72 14.20 -9.76
N SER A 127 6.83 13.30 -9.32
CA SER A 127 6.06 13.52 -8.10
C SER A 127 6.88 13.41 -6.82
N LEU A 128 7.99 12.67 -6.83
CA LEU A 128 8.93 12.60 -5.73
C LEU A 128 9.87 13.81 -5.72
N GLN A 129 10.26 14.33 -6.89
CA GLN A 129 11.06 15.56 -7.03
C GLN A 129 10.39 16.73 -6.31
N ASP A 130 9.08 16.91 -6.49
CA ASP A 130 8.29 17.94 -5.80
C ASP A 130 8.42 17.85 -4.27
N ARG A 131 8.73 16.66 -3.74
CA ARG A 131 8.83 16.39 -2.31
C ARG A 131 10.26 16.32 -1.79
N MET A 132 11.17 15.71 -2.56
CA MET A 132 12.55 15.38 -2.15
C MET A 132 13.56 16.40 -2.67
N GLY A 133 13.16 17.25 -3.63
CA GLY A 133 14.03 18.22 -4.28
C GLY A 133 14.97 17.60 -5.34
N SER A 134 14.92 16.28 -5.58
CA SER A 134 15.81 15.57 -6.48
C SER A 134 15.05 14.56 -7.35
N LEU A 135 15.14 14.73 -8.66
CA LEU A 135 14.58 13.79 -9.63
C LEU A 135 15.36 12.47 -9.60
N GLU A 136 16.68 12.55 -9.47
CA GLU A 136 17.57 11.38 -9.42
C GLU A 136 17.23 10.49 -8.23
N ASP A 137 17.11 11.04 -7.02
CA ASP A 137 16.73 10.28 -5.84
C ASP A 137 15.33 9.66 -5.99
N GLY A 138 14.43 10.39 -6.63
CA GLY A 138 13.08 9.92 -6.93
C GLY A 138 13.08 8.67 -7.81
N ILE A 139 13.85 8.68 -8.91
CA ILE A 139 13.90 7.56 -9.84
C ILE A 139 14.70 6.38 -9.28
N ARG A 140 15.79 6.61 -8.57
CA ARG A 140 16.55 5.54 -7.86
C ARG A 140 15.66 4.82 -6.87
N ARG A 141 14.91 5.57 -6.06
CA ARG A 141 13.95 5.01 -5.12
C ARG A 141 12.88 4.17 -5.83
N TRP A 142 12.35 4.64 -6.97
CA TRP A 142 11.38 3.88 -7.73
C TRP A 142 11.95 2.53 -8.21
N VAL A 143 13.18 2.53 -8.69
CA VAL A 143 13.88 1.31 -9.11
C VAL A 143 14.04 0.34 -7.93
N ASP A 144 14.53 0.82 -6.79
CA ASP A 144 14.78 -0.02 -5.62
C ASP A 144 13.49 -0.60 -5.03
N ASP A 145 12.46 0.22 -4.88
CA ASP A 145 11.16 -0.21 -4.37
C ASP A 145 10.54 -1.29 -5.29
N ASN A 146 10.55 -1.08 -6.63
CA ASN A 146 9.97 -2.05 -7.55
C ASN A 146 10.82 -3.33 -7.66
N ARG A 147 12.15 -3.24 -7.62
CA ARG A 147 13.03 -4.42 -7.57
C ARG A 147 12.76 -5.29 -6.35
N ALA A 148 12.52 -4.68 -5.18
CA ALA A 148 12.15 -5.40 -3.98
C ALA A 148 10.81 -6.13 -4.10
N GLY A 149 9.84 -5.54 -4.82
CA GLY A 149 8.52 -6.14 -5.05
C GLY A 149 8.49 -7.20 -6.15
N GLN A 150 9.32 -7.03 -7.19
CA GLN A 150 9.30 -7.83 -8.42
C GLN A 150 9.41 -9.33 -8.19
N GLN A 151 10.21 -9.76 -7.22
CA GLN A 151 10.38 -11.16 -6.86
C GLN A 151 9.08 -11.85 -6.40
N PHE A 152 8.05 -11.07 -6.05
CA PHE A 152 6.76 -11.58 -5.58
C PHE A 152 5.64 -11.51 -6.61
N TRP A 153 5.87 -10.96 -7.80
CA TRP A 153 4.81 -10.74 -8.80
C TRP A 153 4.03 -12.00 -9.18
N LYS A 154 4.69 -13.16 -9.14
CA LYS A 154 4.07 -14.46 -9.46
C LYS A 154 3.56 -15.22 -8.23
N HIS A 155 3.65 -14.61 -7.04
CA HIS A 155 3.20 -15.27 -5.81
C HIS A 155 1.66 -15.28 -5.74
N PRO A 156 0.98 -16.39 -5.41
CA PRO A 156 -0.48 -16.51 -5.46
C PRO A 156 -1.23 -15.55 -4.53
N ASN A 157 -0.57 -15.06 -3.49
CA ASN A 157 -1.13 -14.07 -2.56
C ASN A 157 -0.67 -12.64 -2.86
N VAL A 158 -0.12 -12.38 -4.05
CA VAL A 158 0.29 -11.04 -4.49
C VAL A 158 -0.47 -10.69 -5.77
N TYR A 159 -1.14 -9.55 -5.75
CA TYR A 159 -1.81 -8.97 -6.90
C TYR A 159 -1.10 -7.69 -7.31
N VAL A 160 -0.59 -7.65 -8.54
CA VAL A 160 0.05 -6.45 -9.08
C VAL A 160 -1.02 -5.61 -9.77
N ILE A 161 -1.20 -4.38 -9.31
CA ILE A 161 -2.13 -3.41 -9.90
C ILE A 161 -1.37 -2.21 -10.43
N ARG A 162 -1.70 -1.77 -11.64
CA ARG A 162 -1.15 -0.57 -12.25
C ARG A 162 -2.04 0.63 -11.97
N TYR A 163 -1.42 1.76 -11.62
CA TYR A 163 -2.14 3.03 -11.49
C TYR A 163 -2.86 3.38 -12.79
N GLU A 164 -2.21 3.17 -13.91
CA GLU A 164 -2.72 3.47 -15.25
C GLU A 164 -4.02 2.71 -15.55
N ASN A 165 -4.09 1.43 -15.15
CA ASN A 165 -5.29 0.62 -15.35
C ASN A 165 -6.49 1.15 -14.55
N LEU A 166 -6.25 1.71 -13.34
CA LEU A 166 -7.32 2.35 -12.56
C LEU A 166 -7.87 3.59 -13.26
N ILE A 167 -7.04 4.28 -14.05
CA ILE A 167 -7.46 5.47 -14.80
C ILE A 167 -8.19 5.08 -16.09
N GLU A 168 -7.70 4.05 -16.79
CA GLU A 168 -8.23 3.62 -18.09
C GLU A 168 -9.50 2.78 -17.98
N ASP A 169 -9.50 1.84 -17.04
CA ASP A 169 -10.63 0.93 -16.80
C ASP A 169 -10.75 0.63 -15.31
N PHE A 170 -11.36 1.56 -14.60
CA PHE A 170 -11.59 1.45 -13.16
C PHE A 170 -12.38 0.19 -12.80
N ASP A 171 -13.45 -0.08 -13.51
CA ASP A 171 -14.37 -1.16 -13.17
C ASP A 171 -13.73 -2.53 -13.31
N SER A 172 -13.10 -2.82 -14.43
CA SER A 172 -12.40 -4.08 -14.65
C SER A 172 -11.26 -4.28 -13.65
N SER A 173 -10.50 -3.19 -13.38
CA SER A 173 -9.41 -3.21 -12.39
C SER A 173 -9.93 -3.53 -11.00
N MET A 174 -11.04 -2.92 -10.58
CA MET A 174 -11.61 -3.14 -9.26
C MET A 174 -12.31 -4.50 -9.13
N HIS A 175 -13.03 -4.96 -10.15
CA HIS A 175 -13.61 -6.32 -10.16
C HIS A 175 -12.52 -7.37 -10.00
N SER A 176 -11.41 -7.26 -10.73
CA SER A 176 -10.28 -8.18 -10.63
C SER A 176 -9.64 -8.16 -9.25
N LEU A 177 -9.45 -6.95 -8.69
CA LEU A 177 -8.88 -6.80 -7.35
C LEU A 177 -9.80 -7.37 -6.26
N PHE A 178 -11.10 -7.09 -6.30
CA PHE A 178 -12.05 -7.64 -5.33
C PHE A 178 -12.17 -9.15 -5.43
N SER A 179 -12.16 -9.71 -6.64
CA SER A 179 -12.08 -11.16 -6.86
C SER A 179 -10.85 -11.78 -6.21
N PHE A 180 -9.67 -11.13 -6.35
CA PHE A 180 -8.43 -11.55 -5.68
C PHE A 180 -8.55 -11.51 -4.15
N LEU A 181 -9.23 -10.51 -3.61
CA LEU A 181 -9.47 -10.37 -2.15
C LEU A 181 -10.55 -11.34 -1.64
N GLY A 182 -11.31 -11.97 -2.52
CA GLY A 182 -12.44 -12.83 -2.19
C GLY A 182 -13.66 -12.05 -1.68
N VAL A 183 -13.79 -10.78 -2.06
CA VAL A 183 -14.84 -9.85 -1.62
C VAL A 183 -15.65 -9.43 -2.84
N ASP A 184 -16.98 -9.33 -2.71
CA ASP A 184 -17.84 -8.88 -3.79
C ASP A 184 -17.59 -7.42 -4.16
N PHE A 185 -17.74 -7.07 -5.43
CA PHE A 185 -17.66 -5.69 -5.86
C PHE A 185 -18.88 -4.89 -5.37
N GLU A 186 -18.66 -3.72 -4.80
CA GLU A 186 -19.71 -2.77 -4.40
C GLU A 186 -19.62 -1.49 -5.26
N PRO A 187 -20.72 -1.06 -5.95
CA PRO A 187 -20.70 0.17 -6.75
C PRO A 187 -20.29 1.43 -5.98
N ALA A 188 -20.52 1.46 -4.67
CA ALA A 188 -20.16 2.58 -3.80
C ALA A 188 -18.66 2.94 -3.86
N VAL A 189 -17.79 1.99 -4.23
CA VAL A 189 -16.34 2.25 -4.34
C VAL A 189 -15.99 3.23 -5.48
N ARG A 190 -16.86 3.39 -6.49
CA ARG A 190 -16.68 4.39 -7.56
C ARG A 190 -16.81 5.81 -7.01
N GLU A 191 -17.57 5.97 -5.96
CA GLU A 191 -17.92 7.26 -5.37
C GLU A 191 -17.17 7.51 -4.05
N TYR A 192 -15.98 6.90 -3.90
CA TYR A 192 -15.17 6.97 -2.68
C TYR A 192 -14.96 8.41 -2.19
N HIS A 193 -14.85 9.38 -3.09
CA HIS A 193 -14.66 10.80 -2.80
C HIS A 193 -15.90 11.51 -2.23
N LYS A 194 -17.11 10.93 -2.41
CA LYS A 194 -18.36 11.49 -1.86
C LYS A 194 -18.50 11.23 -0.34
N THR A 195 -17.72 10.29 0.21
CA THR A 195 -17.68 10.02 1.64
C THR A 195 -16.28 10.32 2.17
N PRO A 196 -15.97 11.60 2.47
CA PRO A 196 -14.64 12.01 2.86
C PRO A 196 -14.10 11.25 4.06
N ARG A 197 -12.84 10.82 3.97
CA ARG A 197 -12.17 10.00 4.98
C ARG A 197 -10.94 10.71 5.53
N ARG A 198 -10.69 10.51 6.82
CA ARG A 198 -9.57 11.11 7.55
C ARG A 198 -8.51 10.04 7.80
N TYR A 199 -7.53 9.94 6.89
CA TYR A 199 -6.47 8.94 7.02
C TYR A 199 -5.17 9.48 7.60
N TYR A 200 -4.91 10.79 7.48
CA TYR A 200 -3.62 11.37 7.83
C TYR A 200 -3.73 12.59 8.74
N SER A 201 -4.88 13.21 8.83
CA SER A 201 -5.17 14.35 9.70
C SER A 201 -6.66 14.39 10.03
N ASP A 202 -7.00 15.09 11.11
CA ASP A 202 -8.40 15.28 11.53
C ASP A 202 -9.15 16.28 10.63
N GLU A 203 -8.43 17.02 9.80
CA GLU A 203 -8.98 18.02 8.91
C GLU A 203 -8.99 17.56 7.45
N ILE A 204 -10.15 17.70 6.79
CA ILE A 204 -10.27 17.59 5.34
C ILE A 204 -10.09 18.99 4.80
N MET A 205 -8.88 19.31 4.36
CA MET A 205 -8.53 20.67 3.99
C MET A 205 -8.80 21.00 2.53
N LYS A 206 -8.98 22.31 2.27
CA LYS A 206 -8.83 22.94 0.96
C LYS A 206 -7.40 22.70 0.43
N PRO A 207 -7.17 22.78 -0.91
CA PRO A 207 -5.83 22.57 -1.46
C PRO A 207 -4.84 23.47 -0.73
N PRO A 208 -3.77 22.91 -0.13
CA PRO A 208 -2.84 23.70 0.63
C PRO A 208 -1.96 24.53 -0.30
N SER A 209 -1.56 25.71 0.19
CA SER A 209 -0.38 26.37 -0.31
C SER A 209 0.85 25.46 -0.09
N ALA A 210 1.81 25.50 -0.99
CA ALA A 210 2.90 24.54 -1.22
C ALA A 210 3.95 24.38 -0.11
N HIS A 211 3.62 24.34 1.19
CA HIS A 211 4.59 24.20 2.27
C HIS A 211 4.59 22.78 2.89
N GLU A 212 5.79 22.24 3.10
CA GLU A 212 6.07 20.88 3.64
C GLU A 212 5.34 20.53 4.95
N ALA A 213 5.10 21.48 5.83
CA ALA A 213 4.36 21.28 7.09
C ALA A 213 2.94 20.73 6.88
N GLN A 214 2.39 20.87 5.69
CA GLN A 214 1.01 20.52 5.35
C GLN A 214 0.89 19.21 4.54
N HIS A 215 1.97 18.43 4.38
CA HIS A 215 1.96 17.24 3.52
C HIS A 215 0.89 16.19 3.91
N ARG A 216 0.64 15.98 5.21
CA ARG A 216 -0.41 15.07 5.68
C ARG A 216 -1.80 15.57 5.32
N GLN A 217 -2.02 16.86 5.48
CA GLN A 217 -3.25 17.55 5.15
C GLN A 217 -3.51 17.51 3.64
N TYR A 218 -2.47 17.79 2.83
CA TYR A 218 -2.54 17.67 1.38
C TYR A 218 -2.92 16.26 0.93
N ARG A 219 -2.30 15.23 1.50
CA ARG A 219 -2.66 13.84 1.20
C ARG A 219 -4.09 13.52 1.59
N ASN A 220 -4.54 14.00 2.75
CA ASN A 220 -5.91 13.79 3.20
C ASN A 220 -6.91 14.46 2.26
N TRP A 221 -6.61 15.66 1.78
CA TRP A 221 -7.40 16.32 0.73
C TRP A 221 -7.36 15.53 -0.57
N GLN A 222 -6.20 15.16 -1.05
CA GLN A 222 -6.00 14.50 -2.35
C GLN A 222 -6.76 13.17 -2.48
N ILE A 223 -6.79 12.35 -1.43
CA ILE A 223 -7.50 11.06 -1.46
C ILE A 223 -9.02 11.19 -1.43
N ASN A 224 -9.52 12.39 -1.11
CA ASN A 224 -10.95 12.71 -1.10
C ASN A 224 -11.39 13.45 -2.37
N GLN A 225 -10.52 13.56 -3.37
CA GLN A 225 -10.88 14.09 -4.68
C GLN A 225 -11.35 12.98 -5.63
N PRO A 226 -12.17 13.29 -6.63
CA PRO A 226 -12.47 12.35 -7.71
C PRO A 226 -11.18 11.79 -8.35
N LEU A 227 -11.30 10.63 -8.96
CA LEU A 227 -10.21 10.05 -9.73
C LEU A 227 -9.77 11.03 -10.83
N PHE A 228 -8.49 11.36 -10.87
CA PHE A 228 -7.92 12.25 -11.86
C PHE A 228 -6.74 11.58 -12.58
N ASP A 229 -6.55 11.93 -13.84
CA ASP A 229 -5.43 11.44 -14.61
C ASP A 229 -4.14 12.20 -14.26
N GLY A 230 -3.28 11.52 -13.54
CA GLY A 230 -1.97 12.05 -13.14
C GLY A 230 -0.81 11.59 -14.03
N ARG A 231 -1.09 10.99 -15.19
CA ARG A 231 -0.10 10.43 -16.12
C ARG A 231 0.54 11.50 -16.98
N GLY A 232 1.73 11.19 -17.49
CA GLY A 232 2.42 11.97 -18.51
C GLY A 232 3.12 13.23 -18.01
N LYS A 233 3.28 13.42 -16.70
CA LYS A 233 4.06 14.54 -16.13
C LYS A 233 5.50 14.55 -16.66
N TRP A 234 6.08 13.38 -16.82
CA TRP A 234 7.45 13.19 -17.32
C TRP A 234 7.70 13.74 -18.72
N LYS A 235 6.64 13.95 -19.51
CA LYS A 235 6.79 14.55 -20.87
C LYS A 235 7.41 15.95 -20.83
N ARG A 236 7.30 16.64 -19.67
CA ARG A 236 7.88 17.97 -19.44
C ARG A 236 9.36 17.94 -19.02
N MET A 237 9.94 16.77 -18.80
CA MET A 237 11.38 16.62 -18.51
C MET A 237 12.21 17.17 -19.66
N THR A 238 13.31 17.80 -19.32
CA THR A 238 14.35 18.18 -20.27
C THR A 238 15.00 16.94 -20.89
N SER A 239 15.71 17.12 -22.00
CA SER A 239 16.45 16.01 -22.65
C SER A 239 17.51 15.41 -21.71
N GLU A 240 18.12 16.22 -20.86
CA GLU A 240 19.11 15.77 -19.89
C GLU A 240 18.47 14.94 -18.76
N GLU A 241 17.35 15.40 -18.22
CA GLU A 241 16.57 14.65 -17.23
C GLU A 241 16.08 13.30 -17.78
N LYS A 242 15.58 13.27 -19.03
CA LYS A 242 15.18 12.03 -19.70
C LYS A 242 16.34 11.07 -19.85
N ARG A 243 17.53 11.57 -20.25
CA ARG A 243 18.74 10.75 -20.38
C ARG A 243 19.12 10.14 -19.03
N MET A 244 19.19 10.95 -17.97
CA MET A 244 19.48 10.49 -16.60
C MET A 244 18.48 9.42 -16.12
N VAL A 245 17.17 9.65 -16.30
CA VAL A 245 16.13 8.70 -15.92
C VAL A 245 16.28 7.40 -16.71
N LYS A 246 16.61 7.47 -17.99
CA LYS A 246 16.86 6.31 -18.85
C LYS A 246 18.07 5.50 -18.40
N GLU A 247 19.17 6.17 -18.06
CA GLU A 247 20.38 5.52 -17.55
C GLU A 247 20.11 4.77 -16.24
N ILE A 248 19.33 5.35 -15.32
CA ILE A 248 19.04 4.77 -14.01
C ILE A 248 17.95 3.70 -14.07
N ALA A 249 16.87 3.94 -14.79
CA ALA A 249 15.63 3.17 -14.72
C ALA A 249 15.21 2.48 -16.01
N GLY A 250 15.92 2.67 -17.12
CA GLY A 250 15.50 2.18 -18.43
C GLY A 250 15.16 0.68 -18.45
N HIS A 251 16.01 -0.14 -17.85
CA HIS A 251 15.79 -1.58 -17.74
C HIS A 251 14.51 -1.90 -16.93
N MET A 252 14.34 -1.28 -15.76
CA MET A 252 13.16 -1.50 -14.91
C MET A 252 11.88 -0.98 -15.56
N LEU A 253 11.93 0.12 -16.33
CA LEU A 253 10.78 0.62 -17.09
C LEU A 253 10.33 -0.38 -18.15
N VAL A 254 11.27 -1.04 -18.82
CA VAL A 254 10.97 -2.11 -19.79
C VAL A 254 10.40 -3.32 -19.08
N GLU A 255 11.00 -3.80 -17.99
CA GLU A 255 10.51 -4.93 -17.21
C GLU A 255 9.11 -4.68 -16.63
N CYS A 256 8.84 -3.46 -16.21
CA CYS A 256 7.52 -3.04 -15.76
C CYS A 256 6.54 -2.78 -16.93
N GLY A 257 6.97 -2.82 -18.20
CA GLY A 257 6.15 -2.58 -19.39
C GLY A 257 5.71 -1.12 -19.56
N TYR A 258 6.51 -0.17 -19.07
CA TYR A 258 6.31 1.28 -19.27
C TYR A 258 7.11 1.84 -20.44
N ALA A 259 8.02 1.05 -20.98
CA ALA A 259 8.75 1.29 -22.22
C ALA A 259 8.82 -0.01 -23.01
N GLY A 260 8.74 0.06 -24.35
CA GLY A 260 8.86 -1.11 -25.22
C GLY A 260 10.30 -1.58 -25.34
N ASP A 261 11.22 -0.62 -25.34
CA ASP A 261 12.67 -0.80 -25.32
C ASP A 261 13.32 0.37 -24.57
N ASN A 262 14.63 0.49 -24.68
CA ASN A 262 15.37 1.58 -24.04
C ASN A 262 15.56 2.81 -24.98
N ASN A 263 14.71 3.00 -26.01
CA ASN A 263 14.80 4.09 -27.01
C ASN A 263 13.66 5.12 -26.92
N TRP A 264 13.15 5.34 -25.72
CA TRP A 264 12.07 6.32 -25.45
C TRP A 264 12.63 7.70 -25.07
#